data_4bb33a5cd5c3eb9ee7a58ce6156ff37a
#
_entry.id   4bb33a5cd5c3eb9ee7a58ce6156ff37a
#
_cell.length_a   1.000
_cell.length_b   1.000
_cell.length_c   1.000
_cell.angle_alpha   90.00
_cell.angle_beta   90.00
_cell.angle_gamma   90.00
#
_symmetry.space_group_name_H-M   'P 1'
#
loop_
_entity.id
_entity.type
_entity.pdbx_description
1 polymer ?
#
loop_
_entity_poly.entity_id
_entity_poly.type
_entity_poly.pdbx_seq_one_letter_code
_entity_poly.pdbx_strand_id
1 'polypeptide(L)'
;QGYFPEESHVGYVTNGVHYPTWAVAEWQKLHDKNFGVEFRGDQSNTNIWEKIYNVADEEIWETRKALKAKMIDYIKAKYTESWLKNQGNPSRTMSVLNGINPNALTIGFGRRFATYKRAHLLFTDLDRLAKIVNNPQYPVQFLFTGKAHPADAGGQKLIQNIVEISRRPEFVGKIIFLDNYDMALAK
;
A
#
# COMPACT_ATOMS: atom_id res chain seq x y z
N GLN A 1 27.71 -27.07 16.19
CA GLN A 1 26.98 -27.95 17.10
C GLN A 1 25.52 -27.46 17.08
N GLY A 2 24.61 -28.30 16.57
CA GLY A 2 23.19 -28.01 16.57
C GLY A 2 22.60 -28.31 17.94
N TYR A 3 21.84 -27.36 18.47
CA TYR A 3 20.98 -27.62 19.62
C TYR A 3 19.65 -28.19 19.10
N PHE A 4 19.04 -29.12 19.83
CA PHE A 4 17.67 -29.47 19.57
C PHE A 4 16.76 -28.27 19.90
N PRO A 5 15.59 -28.10 19.23
CA PRO A 5 14.70 -26.97 19.49
C PRO A 5 14.34 -26.82 20.98
N GLU A 6 14.22 -27.93 21.71
CA GLU A 6 13.90 -27.97 23.14
C GLU A 6 15.07 -27.48 24.03
N GLU A 7 16.31 -27.50 23.50
CA GLU A 7 17.53 -27.07 24.22
C GLU A 7 17.90 -25.62 23.89
N SER A 8 17.12 -24.96 23.04
CA SER A 8 17.42 -23.58 22.66
C SER A 8 17.15 -22.62 23.80
N HIS A 9 18.19 -21.99 24.32
CA HIS A 9 18.11 -20.91 25.30
C HIS A 9 17.94 -19.54 24.65
N VAL A 10 17.81 -19.50 23.32
CA VAL A 10 17.61 -18.25 22.57
C VAL A 10 16.11 -17.94 22.53
N GLY A 11 15.71 -16.92 23.26
CA GLY A 11 14.39 -16.38 23.22
C GLY A 11 14.20 -15.42 22.03
N TYR A 12 13.00 -14.92 21.86
CA TYR A 12 12.69 -13.91 20.86
C TYR A 12 11.77 -12.82 21.43
N VAL A 13 11.91 -11.63 20.86
CA VAL A 13 10.97 -10.53 21.07
C VAL A 13 10.44 -10.13 19.71
N THR A 14 9.14 -10.24 19.50
CA THR A 14 8.51 -9.81 18.26
C THR A 14 8.40 -8.29 18.21
N ASN A 15 8.44 -7.74 17.00
CA ASN A 15 8.12 -6.33 16.79
C ASN A 15 6.67 -6.06 17.15
N GLY A 16 6.44 -4.95 17.84
CA GLY A 16 5.11 -4.40 18.08
C GLY A 16 4.75 -3.31 17.06
N VAL A 17 3.46 -2.99 17.00
CA VAL A 17 2.95 -1.85 16.24
C VAL A 17 2.74 -0.68 17.19
N HIS A 18 3.40 0.43 16.94
CA HIS A 18 3.20 1.65 17.71
C HIS A 18 1.96 2.39 17.19
N TYR A 19 0.85 2.21 17.88
CA TYR A 19 -0.46 2.74 17.48
C TYR A 19 -0.45 4.25 17.15
N PRO A 20 0.12 5.16 18.01
CA PRO A 20 0.10 6.59 17.71
C PRO A 20 0.85 6.98 16.44
N THR A 21 1.83 6.19 16.02
CA THR A 21 2.57 6.43 14.77
C THR A 21 1.78 5.98 13.55
N TRP A 22 1.12 4.83 13.61
CA TRP A 22 0.57 4.16 12.44
C TRP A 22 -0.94 4.35 12.25
N ALA A 23 -1.68 4.61 13.33
CA ALA A 23 -3.08 4.98 13.21
C ALA A 23 -3.21 6.47 12.91
N VAL A 24 -3.73 6.82 11.74
CA VAL A 24 -3.97 8.21 11.36
C VAL A 24 -5.14 8.81 12.14
N ALA A 25 -5.25 10.15 12.13
CA ALA A 25 -6.21 10.88 12.94
C ALA A 25 -7.67 10.44 12.75
N GLU A 26 -8.03 10.04 11.54
CA GLU A 26 -9.39 9.55 11.22
C GLU A 26 -9.70 8.25 11.94
N TRP A 27 -8.77 7.29 11.93
CA TRP A 27 -8.91 6.05 12.70
C TRP A 27 -8.87 6.31 14.20
N GLN A 28 -7.99 7.21 14.66
CA GLN A 28 -7.95 7.57 16.07
C GLN A 28 -9.28 8.14 16.54
N LYS A 29 -9.90 9.02 15.76
CA LYS A 29 -11.24 9.59 16.10
C LYS A 29 -12.31 8.51 16.19
N LEU A 30 -12.34 7.56 15.24
CA LEU A 30 -13.28 6.45 15.26
C LEU A 30 -13.05 5.57 16.49
N HIS A 31 -11.79 5.27 16.82
CA HIS A 31 -11.47 4.46 17.98
C HIS A 31 -11.79 5.18 19.29
N ASP A 32 -11.46 6.47 19.44
CA ASP A 32 -11.80 7.25 20.64
C ASP A 32 -13.31 7.25 20.91
N LYS A 33 -14.09 7.45 19.86
CA LYS A 33 -15.56 7.49 19.96
C LYS A 33 -16.12 6.15 20.43
N ASN A 34 -15.59 5.03 19.94
CA ASN A 34 -16.18 3.72 20.13
C ASN A 34 -15.50 2.89 21.22
N PHE A 35 -14.18 3.08 21.43
CA PHE A 35 -13.39 2.30 22.38
C PHE A 35 -13.07 3.06 23.67
N GLY A 36 -13.03 4.40 23.60
CA GLY A 36 -12.57 5.29 24.66
C GLY A 36 -11.13 5.76 24.43
N VAL A 37 -10.81 6.92 24.97
CA VAL A 37 -9.49 7.56 24.77
C VAL A 37 -8.32 6.77 25.38
N GLU A 38 -8.59 5.96 26.38
CA GLU A 38 -7.63 5.07 27.03
C GLU A 38 -7.02 4.07 26.08
N PHE A 39 -7.77 3.71 25.02
CA PHE A 39 -7.29 2.81 23.95
C PHE A 39 -6.02 3.30 23.28
N ARG A 40 -5.78 4.62 23.24
CA ARG A 40 -4.55 5.17 22.65
C ARG A 40 -3.29 4.78 23.44
N GLY A 41 -3.42 4.59 24.73
CA GLY A 41 -2.31 4.21 25.61
C GLY A 41 -2.07 2.70 25.68
N ASP A 42 -3.14 1.91 25.59
CA ASP A 42 -3.05 0.44 25.69
C ASP A 42 -4.02 -0.25 24.75
N GLN A 43 -3.48 -0.95 23.76
CA GLN A 43 -4.22 -1.76 22.78
C GLN A 43 -4.15 -3.27 23.09
N SER A 44 -3.54 -3.65 24.21
CA SER A 44 -3.33 -5.07 24.57
C SER A 44 -4.60 -5.75 25.08
N ASN A 45 -5.58 -4.99 25.55
CA ASN A 45 -6.86 -5.51 26.02
C ASN A 45 -7.72 -5.96 24.83
N THR A 46 -7.75 -7.27 24.58
CA THR A 46 -8.49 -7.87 23.46
C THR A 46 -9.99 -7.58 23.51
N ASN A 47 -10.59 -7.45 24.70
CA ASN A 47 -12.02 -7.20 24.85
C ASN A 47 -12.43 -5.82 24.32
N ILE A 48 -11.51 -4.85 24.30
CA ILE A 48 -11.80 -3.53 23.73
C ILE A 48 -12.02 -3.63 22.22
N TRP A 49 -11.26 -4.49 21.54
CA TRP A 49 -11.38 -4.69 20.11
C TRP A 49 -12.73 -5.28 19.67
N GLU A 50 -13.40 -6.04 20.54
CA GLU A 50 -14.74 -6.56 20.25
C GLU A 50 -15.78 -5.46 20.05
N LYS A 51 -15.53 -4.26 20.61
CA LYS A 51 -16.41 -3.10 20.40
C LYS A 51 -16.51 -2.68 18.93
N ILE A 52 -15.57 -3.11 18.06
CA ILE A 52 -15.63 -2.83 16.63
C ILE A 52 -16.89 -3.40 15.97
N TYR A 53 -17.42 -4.52 16.48
CA TYR A 53 -18.63 -5.13 15.96
C TYR A 53 -19.91 -4.32 16.24
N ASN A 54 -19.82 -3.32 17.12
CA ASN A 54 -20.93 -2.39 17.41
C ASN A 54 -20.83 -1.08 16.60
N VAL A 55 -19.77 -0.91 15.82
CA VAL A 55 -19.59 0.27 14.96
C VAL A 55 -20.36 0.03 13.67
N ALA A 56 -21.13 1.00 13.21
CA ALA A 56 -21.84 0.88 11.96
C ALA A 56 -20.87 0.73 10.78
N ASP A 57 -21.17 -0.19 9.87
CA ASP A 57 -20.35 -0.46 8.68
C ASP A 57 -20.14 0.80 7.84
N GLU A 58 -21.15 1.66 7.76
CA GLU A 58 -21.09 2.94 7.06
C GLU A 58 -20.02 3.86 7.64
N GLU A 59 -19.86 3.91 8.97
CA GLU A 59 -18.87 4.76 9.62
C GLU A 59 -17.44 4.28 9.31
N ILE A 60 -17.23 2.96 9.34
CA ILE A 60 -15.96 2.33 8.96
C ILE A 60 -15.67 2.63 7.49
N TRP A 61 -16.68 2.46 6.63
CA TRP A 61 -16.53 2.64 5.19
C TRP A 61 -16.24 4.09 4.81
N GLU A 62 -16.95 5.06 5.39
CA GLU A 62 -16.69 6.49 5.14
C GLU A 62 -15.29 6.89 5.61
N THR A 63 -14.81 6.38 6.76
CA THR A 63 -13.43 6.59 7.20
C THR A 63 -12.43 6.05 6.18
N ARG A 64 -12.65 4.83 5.67
CA ARG A 64 -11.83 4.22 4.61
C ARG A 64 -11.84 5.03 3.32
N LYS A 65 -12.98 5.52 2.88
CA LYS A 65 -13.12 6.34 1.67
C LYS A 65 -12.38 7.67 1.79
N ALA A 66 -12.50 8.33 2.94
CA ALA A 66 -11.78 9.58 3.21
C ALA A 66 -10.26 9.39 3.17
N LEU A 67 -9.73 8.32 3.76
CA LEU A 67 -8.31 7.99 3.73
C LEU A 67 -7.84 7.62 2.32
N LYS A 68 -8.64 6.89 1.57
CA LYS A 68 -8.33 6.56 0.19
C LYS A 68 -8.28 7.80 -0.70
N ALA A 69 -9.18 8.75 -0.51
CA ALA A 69 -9.12 10.03 -1.22
C ALA A 69 -7.82 10.78 -0.93
N LYS A 70 -7.41 10.87 0.34
CA LYS A 70 -6.11 11.47 0.73
C LYS A 70 -4.93 10.76 0.08
N MET A 71 -4.93 9.43 0.06
CA MET A 71 -3.88 8.64 -0.61
C MET A 71 -3.82 8.96 -2.11
N ILE A 72 -4.95 9.06 -2.78
CA ILE A 72 -5.02 9.38 -4.21
C ILE A 72 -4.48 10.80 -4.46
N ASP A 73 -4.86 11.78 -3.64
CA ASP A 73 -4.35 13.15 -3.76
C ASP A 73 -2.83 13.20 -3.54
N TYR A 74 -2.32 12.44 -2.57
CA TYR A 74 -0.88 12.30 -2.36
C TYR A 74 -0.17 11.71 -3.60
N ILE A 75 -0.72 10.62 -4.18
CA ILE A 75 -0.18 10.00 -5.39
C ILE A 75 -0.15 11.02 -6.54
N LYS A 76 -1.25 11.74 -6.75
CA LYS A 76 -1.34 12.76 -7.79
C LYS A 76 -0.30 13.86 -7.62
N ALA A 77 -0.12 14.36 -6.41
CA ALA A 77 0.89 15.37 -6.09
C ALA A 77 2.31 14.85 -6.38
N LYS A 78 2.63 13.62 -5.96
CA LYS A 78 3.94 13.00 -6.20
C LYS A 78 4.23 12.75 -7.68
N TYR A 79 3.25 12.29 -8.45
CA TYR A 79 3.40 12.14 -9.90
C TYR A 79 3.65 13.47 -10.60
N THR A 80 2.95 14.52 -10.20
CA THR A 80 3.14 15.88 -10.74
C THR A 80 4.53 16.41 -10.38
N GLU A 81 4.97 16.24 -9.13
CA GLU A 81 6.31 16.64 -8.69
C GLU A 81 7.41 15.89 -9.47
N SER A 82 7.25 14.57 -9.62
CA SER A 82 8.20 13.75 -10.39
C SER A 82 8.27 14.17 -11.86
N TRP A 83 7.13 14.48 -12.47
CA TRP A 83 7.10 15.00 -13.84
C TRP A 83 7.83 16.32 -13.98
N LEU A 84 7.60 17.27 -13.09
CA LEU A 84 8.27 18.57 -13.09
C LEU A 84 9.79 18.44 -12.97
N LYS A 85 10.26 17.53 -12.09
CA LYS A 85 11.70 17.30 -11.89
C LYS A 85 12.38 16.61 -13.07
N ASN A 86 11.71 15.64 -13.68
CA ASN A 86 12.32 14.77 -14.68
C ASN A 86 12.00 15.18 -16.11
N GLN A 87 11.28 16.30 -16.32
CA GLN A 87 10.82 16.77 -17.64
C GLN A 87 10.16 15.63 -18.45
N GLY A 88 9.36 14.82 -17.75
CA GLY A 88 8.71 13.67 -18.34
C GLY A 88 7.66 14.02 -19.38
N ASN A 89 7.03 13.02 -19.99
CA ASN A 89 5.97 13.21 -20.96
C ASN A 89 4.66 13.63 -20.26
N PRO A 90 4.16 14.88 -20.49
CA PRO A 90 2.94 15.39 -19.83
C PRO A 90 1.70 14.54 -20.11
N SER A 91 1.50 14.15 -21.37
CA SER A 91 0.34 13.36 -21.79
C SER A 91 0.26 12.04 -21.05
N ARG A 92 1.41 11.43 -20.80
CA ARG A 92 1.50 10.19 -20.06
C ARG A 92 1.18 10.39 -18.58
N THR A 93 1.76 11.43 -17.96
CA THR A 93 1.44 11.76 -16.57
C THR A 93 -0.06 11.98 -16.41
N MET A 94 -0.68 12.73 -17.31
CA MET A 94 -2.13 12.95 -17.33
C MET A 94 -2.91 11.63 -17.51
N SER A 95 -2.46 10.72 -18.37
CA SER A 95 -3.11 9.43 -18.56
C SER A 95 -3.09 8.59 -17.29
N VAL A 96 -1.98 8.58 -16.54
CA VAL A 96 -1.90 7.89 -15.24
C VAL A 96 -2.84 8.55 -14.25
N LEU A 97 -2.79 9.88 -14.08
CA LEU A 97 -3.59 10.62 -13.12
C LEU A 97 -5.10 10.46 -13.37
N ASN A 98 -5.52 10.49 -14.63
CA ASN A 98 -6.92 10.31 -15.02
C ASN A 98 -7.37 8.85 -14.91
N GLY A 99 -6.45 7.90 -14.98
CA GLY A 99 -6.75 6.47 -14.87
C GLY A 99 -6.96 5.99 -13.43
N ILE A 100 -6.55 6.78 -12.41
CA ILE A 100 -6.75 6.41 -11.00
C ILE A 100 -8.23 6.51 -10.65
N ASN A 101 -8.82 5.38 -10.28
CA ASN A 101 -10.23 5.29 -9.93
C ASN A 101 -10.42 5.25 -8.39
N PRO A 102 -11.07 6.25 -7.77
CA PRO A 102 -11.31 6.26 -6.33
C PRO A 102 -12.23 5.13 -5.86
N ASN A 103 -13.06 4.58 -6.75
CA ASN A 103 -13.98 3.49 -6.44
C ASN A 103 -13.40 2.09 -6.70
N ALA A 104 -12.24 1.98 -7.36
CA ALA A 104 -11.60 0.69 -7.61
C ALA A 104 -11.02 0.08 -6.33
N LEU A 105 -11.07 -1.25 -6.20
CA LEU A 105 -10.27 -1.95 -5.18
C LEU A 105 -8.79 -1.62 -5.40
N THR A 106 -8.15 -1.02 -4.40
CA THR A 106 -6.73 -0.66 -4.48
C THR A 106 -5.89 -1.63 -3.66
N ILE A 107 -4.97 -2.32 -4.33
CA ILE A 107 -4.07 -3.29 -3.71
C ILE A 107 -2.66 -2.71 -3.71
N GLY A 108 -2.07 -2.57 -2.51
CA GLY A 108 -0.76 -1.96 -2.32
C GLY A 108 0.35 -2.99 -2.12
N PHE A 109 1.50 -2.76 -2.74
CA PHE A 109 2.75 -3.45 -2.45
C PHE A 109 3.78 -2.40 -2.01
N GLY A 110 3.94 -2.23 -0.70
CA GLY A 110 4.86 -1.27 -0.07
C GLY A 110 6.03 -1.98 0.61
N ARG A 111 7.01 -2.46 -0.17
CA ARG A 111 8.15 -3.25 0.34
C ARG A 111 9.43 -2.92 -0.42
N ARG A 112 10.61 -3.15 0.22
CA ARG A 112 11.88 -3.14 -0.50
C ARG A 112 11.85 -4.17 -1.63
N PHE A 113 12.28 -3.77 -2.82
CA PHE A 113 12.36 -4.65 -3.96
C PHE A 113 13.61 -5.54 -3.82
N ALA A 114 13.36 -6.77 -3.41
CA ALA A 114 14.31 -7.87 -3.39
C ALA A 114 13.59 -9.11 -3.93
N THR A 115 14.31 -10.00 -4.61
CA THR A 115 13.71 -11.14 -5.33
C THR A 115 12.84 -12.02 -4.43
N TYR A 116 13.23 -12.24 -3.17
CA TYR A 116 12.47 -13.06 -2.23
C TYR A 116 11.13 -12.45 -1.80
N LYS A 117 10.91 -11.13 -2.00
CA LYS A 117 9.62 -10.45 -1.77
C LYS A 117 8.61 -10.71 -2.87
N ARG A 118 9.03 -11.31 -3.98
CA ARG A 118 8.19 -11.83 -5.07
C ARG A 118 7.25 -10.82 -5.72
N ALA A 119 7.66 -9.55 -5.84
CA ALA A 119 6.84 -8.52 -6.50
C ALA A 119 6.44 -8.89 -7.94
N HIS A 120 7.20 -9.78 -8.60
CA HIS A 120 6.97 -10.23 -9.97
C HIS A 120 5.78 -11.19 -10.13
N LEU A 121 5.30 -11.83 -9.04
CA LEU A 121 4.25 -12.86 -9.17
C LEU A 121 2.96 -12.35 -9.80
N LEU A 122 2.60 -11.09 -9.57
CA LEU A 122 1.42 -10.48 -10.20
C LEU A 122 1.51 -10.48 -11.73
N PHE A 123 2.71 -10.47 -12.29
CA PHE A 123 2.98 -10.28 -13.72
C PHE A 123 3.30 -11.57 -14.48
N THR A 124 3.04 -12.73 -13.87
CA THR A 124 3.29 -14.04 -14.50
C THR A 124 2.31 -14.35 -15.62
N ASP A 125 1.11 -13.76 -15.59
CA ASP A 125 0.07 -13.88 -16.61
C ASP A 125 -0.53 -12.49 -16.89
N LEU A 126 0.04 -11.78 -17.85
CA LEU A 126 -0.36 -10.41 -18.19
C LEU A 126 -1.73 -10.35 -18.86
N ASP A 127 -2.12 -11.35 -19.63
CA ASP A 127 -3.43 -11.38 -20.29
C ASP A 127 -4.55 -11.53 -19.27
N ARG A 128 -4.36 -12.38 -18.28
CA ARG A 128 -5.28 -12.53 -17.16
C ARG A 128 -5.33 -11.26 -16.32
N LEU A 129 -4.17 -10.67 -16.01
CA LEU A 129 -4.09 -9.42 -15.26
C LEU A 129 -4.82 -8.28 -15.97
N ALA A 130 -4.63 -8.16 -17.30
CA ALA A 130 -5.32 -7.16 -18.11
C ALA A 130 -6.86 -7.31 -18.03
N LYS A 131 -7.37 -8.54 -18.10
CA LYS A 131 -8.81 -8.80 -17.92
C LYS A 131 -9.31 -8.39 -16.53
N ILE A 132 -8.53 -8.62 -15.48
CA ILE A 132 -8.89 -8.26 -14.11
C ILE A 132 -8.95 -6.72 -13.94
N VAL A 133 -7.88 -6.01 -14.32
CA VAL A 133 -7.82 -4.56 -14.10
C VAL A 133 -8.70 -3.74 -15.02
N ASN A 134 -9.16 -4.33 -16.13
CA ASN A 134 -10.07 -3.69 -17.08
C ASN A 134 -11.53 -4.13 -16.91
N ASN A 135 -11.86 -4.88 -15.86
CA ASN A 135 -13.25 -5.24 -15.57
C ASN A 135 -14.02 -4.01 -15.10
N PRO A 136 -15.07 -3.56 -15.83
CA PRO A 136 -15.82 -2.35 -15.46
C PRO A 136 -16.72 -2.56 -14.26
N GLN A 137 -17.15 -3.79 -14.00
CA GLN A 137 -18.07 -4.11 -12.90
C GLN A 137 -17.31 -4.25 -11.57
N TYR A 138 -16.07 -4.73 -11.61
CA TYR A 138 -15.22 -4.92 -10.43
C TYR A 138 -13.85 -4.27 -10.67
N PRO A 139 -13.77 -2.94 -10.67
CA PRO A 139 -12.53 -2.25 -10.99
C PRO A 139 -11.46 -2.48 -9.92
N VAL A 140 -10.27 -2.86 -10.36
CA VAL A 140 -9.10 -3.11 -9.51
C VAL A 140 -7.92 -2.29 -10.00
N GLN A 141 -7.15 -1.74 -9.08
CA GLN A 141 -5.88 -1.07 -9.36
C GLN A 141 -4.80 -1.49 -8.36
N PHE A 142 -3.55 -1.43 -8.80
CA PHE A 142 -2.39 -1.82 -7.99
C PHE A 142 -1.45 -0.64 -7.80
N LEU A 143 -1.01 -0.44 -6.56
CA LEU A 143 0.00 0.54 -6.20
C LEU A 143 1.27 -0.16 -5.74
N PHE A 144 2.34 -0.04 -6.50
CA PHE A 144 3.67 -0.50 -6.13
C PHE A 144 4.49 0.69 -5.63
N THR A 145 5.14 0.53 -4.50
CA THR A 145 6.04 1.54 -3.97
C THR A 145 7.19 0.90 -3.20
N GLY A 146 8.36 1.50 -3.28
CA GLY A 146 9.56 1.01 -2.58
C GLY A 146 10.82 1.30 -3.37
N LYS A 147 11.94 0.83 -2.83
CA LYS A 147 13.28 0.98 -3.41
C LYS A 147 13.99 -0.38 -3.44
N ALA A 148 14.89 -0.56 -4.38
CA ALA A 148 15.90 -1.62 -4.36
C ALA A 148 17.17 -1.10 -3.69
N HIS A 149 17.95 -1.99 -3.08
CA HIS A 149 19.28 -1.63 -2.62
C HIS A 149 20.16 -1.29 -3.83
N PRO A 150 21.05 -0.28 -3.75
CA PRO A 150 21.93 0.10 -4.86
C PRO A 150 22.79 -1.05 -5.42
N ALA A 151 23.18 -2.01 -4.57
CA ALA A 151 23.94 -3.19 -4.97
C ALA A 151 23.05 -4.39 -5.41
N ASP A 152 21.72 -4.27 -5.36
CA ASP A 152 20.79 -5.34 -5.74
C ASP A 152 20.27 -5.13 -7.18
N ALA A 153 21.06 -5.59 -8.15
CA ALA A 153 20.69 -5.50 -9.57
C ALA A 153 19.37 -6.24 -9.88
N GLY A 154 19.07 -7.36 -9.17
CA GLY A 154 17.83 -8.11 -9.32
C GLY A 154 16.63 -7.29 -8.88
N GLY A 155 16.71 -6.64 -7.73
CA GLY A 155 15.67 -5.74 -7.23
C GLY A 155 15.44 -4.52 -8.14
N GLN A 156 16.52 -3.93 -8.68
CA GLN A 156 16.43 -2.83 -9.64
C GLN A 156 15.73 -3.28 -10.93
N LYS A 157 16.07 -4.48 -11.42
CA LYS A 157 15.42 -5.04 -12.62
C LYS A 157 13.94 -5.32 -12.42
N LEU A 158 13.52 -5.75 -11.21
CA LEU A 158 12.10 -5.88 -10.87
C LEU A 158 11.36 -4.55 -10.98
N ILE A 159 11.94 -3.46 -10.45
CA ILE A 159 11.35 -2.12 -10.57
C ILE A 159 11.21 -1.71 -12.05
N GLN A 160 12.28 -1.88 -12.84
CA GLN A 160 12.26 -1.55 -14.26
C GLN A 160 11.14 -2.29 -14.99
N ASN A 161 11.01 -3.60 -14.77
CA ASN A 161 9.96 -4.42 -15.39
C ASN A 161 8.55 -3.94 -15.00
N ILE A 162 8.31 -3.62 -13.73
CA ILE A 162 7.01 -3.12 -13.27
C ILE A 162 6.69 -1.77 -13.93
N VAL A 163 7.68 -0.87 -13.99
CA VAL A 163 7.52 0.42 -14.65
C VAL A 163 7.27 0.27 -16.14
N GLU A 164 7.91 -0.68 -16.83
CA GLU A 164 7.67 -0.98 -18.24
C GLU A 164 6.26 -1.54 -18.47
N ILE A 165 5.81 -2.47 -17.62
CA ILE A 165 4.46 -3.03 -17.69
C ILE A 165 3.40 -1.95 -17.42
N SER A 166 3.59 -1.12 -16.39
CA SER A 166 2.66 -0.04 -16.06
C SER A 166 2.44 0.97 -17.20
N ARG A 167 3.33 0.92 -18.18
CA ARG A 167 3.35 1.78 -19.35
C ARG A 167 2.52 1.26 -20.52
N ARG A 168 2.13 0.01 -20.50
CA ARG A 168 1.33 -0.58 -21.56
C ARG A 168 -0.10 -0.02 -21.54
N PRO A 169 -0.75 0.15 -22.71
CA PRO A 169 -2.08 0.75 -22.80
C PRO A 169 -3.11 0.11 -21.87
N GLU A 170 -3.07 -1.22 -21.72
CA GLU A 170 -3.99 -1.99 -20.88
C GLU A 170 -3.80 -1.75 -19.37
N PHE A 171 -2.62 -1.22 -18.96
CA PHE A 171 -2.27 -1.06 -17.54
C PHE A 171 -2.12 0.39 -17.06
N VAL A 172 -2.14 1.35 -18.01
CA VAL A 172 -2.01 2.78 -17.65
C VAL A 172 -3.09 3.20 -16.66
N GLY A 173 -2.67 3.82 -15.54
CA GLY A 173 -3.54 4.26 -14.46
C GLY A 173 -4.11 3.14 -13.58
N LYS A 174 -3.82 1.88 -13.88
CA LYS A 174 -4.27 0.70 -13.12
C LYS A 174 -3.14 -0.03 -12.43
N ILE A 175 -1.94 0.00 -13.00
CA ILE A 175 -0.70 -0.38 -12.33
C ILE A 175 0.11 0.87 -12.16
N ILE A 176 0.27 1.30 -10.91
CA ILE A 176 0.89 2.55 -10.54
C ILE A 176 2.18 2.22 -9.80
N PHE A 177 3.31 2.75 -10.25
CA PHE A 177 4.56 2.70 -9.52
C PHE A 177 4.85 4.09 -8.95
N LEU A 178 5.01 4.17 -7.63
CA LEU A 178 5.39 5.39 -6.93
C LEU A 178 6.75 5.18 -6.28
N ASP A 179 7.72 5.98 -6.68
CA ASP A 179 9.02 6.02 -6.03
C ASP A 179 8.92 6.66 -4.63
N ASN A 180 9.94 6.48 -3.81
CA ASN A 180 10.04 7.08 -2.48
C ASN A 180 8.91 6.72 -1.50
N TYR A 181 8.77 5.42 -1.23
CA TYR A 181 7.96 4.97 -0.10
C TYR A 181 8.44 5.62 1.21
N ASP A 182 7.59 6.42 1.81
CA ASP A 182 7.85 7.13 3.06
C ASP A 182 6.73 6.88 4.08
N MET A 183 6.88 7.43 5.28
CA MET A 183 5.89 7.26 6.35
C MET A 183 4.55 7.93 6.04
N ALA A 184 4.52 8.96 5.22
CA ALA A 184 3.27 9.63 4.86
C ALA A 184 2.41 8.74 3.94
N LEU A 185 3.05 8.04 2.99
CA LEU A 185 2.37 7.08 2.13
C LEU A 185 2.01 5.78 2.88
N ALA A 186 2.79 5.41 3.91
CA ALA A 186 2.57 4.17 4.67
C ALA A 186 1.37 4.25 5.64
N LYS A 187 1.00 5.45 6.07
CA LYS A 187 -0.15 5.74 6.93
C LYS A 187 -1.44 5.83 6.14
#